data_937541b7518a56241a02f8a607b1c26f
#
_entry.id   937541b7518a56241a02f8a607b1c26f
#
_cell.length_a   1.000
_cell.length_b   1.000
_cell.length_c   1.000
_cell.angle_alpha   90.00
_cell.angle_beta   90.00
_cell.angle_gamma   90.00
#
_symmetry.space_group_name_H-M   'P 1'
#
loop_
_entity.id
_entity.type
_entity.pdbx_description
1 polymer ?
#
loop_
_entity_poly.entity_id
_entity_poly.type
_entity_poly.pdbx_seq_one_letter_code
_entity_poly.pdbx_strand_id
1 'polypeptide(L)'
;MLQPYYNRIKLPLHPPLSPVAPLLVLVYNVSMKPLNIYTDGACSGNQNQENIGGWGAVLEYGEAQKELYGGQQNTTNNRMEMTALLAALKVITKENQYIRVFSDSAYLMDCFRKKWYLEWQSNGWRTKAKKPVENKDLWEPLLSYLTRHRMDFYRVKGHVSLRQEEQLLQKGYQQFLEWNGADFTYEDFLYVTKKNHRADELANLGIYEIREGDSPLHGQGGTHL
;
A
#
# COMPACT_ATOMS: atom_id res chain seq x y z
N MET A 1 45.22 55.89 39.74
CA MET A 1 45.59 54.58 39.18
C MET A 1 44.95 53.53 40.08
N LEU A 2 43.81 52.97 39.62
CA LEU A 2 43.09 51.94 40.35
C LEU A 2 42.98 50.74 39.39
N GLN A 3 43.57 49.59 39.79
CA GLN A 3 43.41 48.30 39.04
C GLN A 3 42.12 47.64 39.49
N PRO A 4 41.38 47.02 38.59
CA PRO A 4 40.22 46.22 38.96
C PRO A 4 40.61 44.76 39.22
N TYR A 5 40.12 44.26 40.35
CA TYR A 5 40.15 42.85 40.75
C TYR A 5 39.26 42.01 39.87
N TYR A 6 39.83 41.00 39.18
CA TYR A 6 39.06 39.92 38.52
C TYR A 6 38.95 38.76 39.49
N ASN A 7 37.75 38.56 40.02
CA ASN A 7 37.39 37.36 40.74
C ASN A 7 37.14 36.23 39.72
N ARG A 8 38.02 35.22 39.66
CA ARG A 8 37.79 33.98 38.93
C ARG A 8 36.87 33.08 39.74
N ILE A 9 35.61 32.94 39.29
CA ILE A 9 34.71 31.90 39.78
C ILE A 9 35.16 30.58 39.13
N LYS A 10 35.62 29.62 39.94
CA LYS A 10 35.85 28.22 39.53
C LYS A 10 34.51 27.53 39.45
N LEU A 11 34.08 27.18 38.25
CA LEU A 11 32.97 26.24 38.03
C LEU A 11 33.41 24.82 38.41
N PRO A 12 32.54 24.00 39.05
CA PRO A 12 32.88 22.64 39.40
C PRO A 12 32.96 21.77 38.13
N LEU A 13 34.01 20.94 38.07
CA LEU A 13 34.22 19.92 37.05
C LEU A 13 33.08 18.90 37.16
N HIS A 14 32.31 18.79 36.10
CA HIS A 14 31.35 17.70 35.94
C HIS A 14 32.09 16.36 35.86
N PRO A 15 31.57 15.30 36.52
CA PRO A 15 32.16 13.96 36.41
C PRO A 15 32.06 13.48 34.97
N PRO A 16 32.98 12.62 34.50
CA PRO A 16 32.94 12.10 33.14
C PRO A 16 31.68 11.28 32.93
N LEU A 17 30.95 11.59 31.83
CA LEU A 17 29.82 10.82 31.37
C LEU A 17 30.27 9.35 31.15
N SER A 18 29.64 8.43 31.85
CA SER A 18 29.85 7.01 31.68
C SER A 18 29.50 6.58 30.24
N PRO A 19 30.21 5.62 29.63
CA PRO A 19 29.93 5.13 28.29
C PRO A 19 28.75 4.14 28.31
N VAL A 20 27.52 4.65 28.36
CA VAL A 20 26.31 3.83 28.26
C VAL A 20 25.51 4.32 27.06
N ALA A 21 26.11 4.26 25.89
CA ALA A 21 25.35 4.35 24.65
C ALA A 21 26.14 3.77 23.48
N PRO A 22 26.09 2.47 23.28
CA PRO A 22 25.78 1.98 21.93
C PRO A 22 24.78 0.82 21.90
N LEU A 23 24.08 0.48 22.99
CA LEU A 23 23.21 -0.70 23.02
C LEU A 23 21.80 -0.44 22.44
N LEU A 24 21.39 0.84 22.27
CA LEU A 24 20.03 1.16 21.81
C LEU A 24 19.89 1.20 20.28
N VAL A 25 21.00 1.23 19.53
CA VAL A 25 20.97 1.28 18.06
C VAL A 25 20.93 -0.11 17.44
N LEU A 26 21.28 -1.16 18.19
CA LEU A 26 21.35 -2.53 17.64
C LEU A 26 20.03 -3.29 17.64
N VAL A 27 18.98 -2.78 18.26
CA VAL A 27 17.70 -3.50 18.40
C VAL A 27 16.72 -3.23 17.24
N TYR A 28 16.99 -2.24 16.38
CA TYR A 28 16.08 -1.90 15.27
C TYR A 28 16.40 -2.54 13.92
N ASN A 29 17.39 -3.43 13.85
CA ASN A 29 17.67 -4.24 12.66
C ASN A 29 17.19 -5.69 12.77
N VAL A 30 16.11 -5.94 13.48
CA VAL A 30 15.30 -7.12 13.16
C VAL A 30 14.64 -6.79 11.82
N SER A 31 15.18 -7.37 10.74
CA SER A 31 14.54 -7.34 9.42
C SER A 31 13.12 -7.87 9.58
N MET A 32 12.18 -6.94 9.79
CA MET A 32 10.77 -7.33 9.86
C MET A 32 10.41 -7.85 8.49
N LYS A 33 10.06 -9.14 8.41
CA LYS A 33 9.58 -9.74 7.18
C LYS A 33 8.37 -8.94 6.70
N PRO A 34 8.38 -8.40 5.48
CA PRO A 34 7.26 -7.60 5.01
C PRO A 34 6.03 -8.48 4.79
N LEU A 35 4.87 -7.95 5.12
CA LEU A 35 3.59 -8.46 4.62
C LEU A 35 3.36 -7.82 3.26
N ASN A 36 3.31 -8.62 2.20
CA ASN A 36 3.04 -8.14 0.85
C ASN A 36 1.54 -8.20 0.56
N ILE A 37 1.01 -7.15 -0.04
CA ILE A 37 -0.38 -7.05 -0.49
C ILE A 37 -0.38 -6.70 -1.96
N TYR A 38 -1.06 -7.51 -2.77
CA TYR A 38 -1.26 -7.28 -4.20
C TYR A 38 -2.75 -7.05 -4.41
N THR A 39 -3.13 -5.95 -5.06
CA THR A 39 -4.54 -5.57 -5.23
C THR A 39 -4.85 -5.18 -6.64
N ASP A 40 -6.08 -5.49 -7.05
CA ASP A 40 -6.66 -5.06 -8.30
C ASP A 40 -8.16 -4.79 -8.14
N GLY A 41 -8.68 -3.89 -8.98
CA GLY A 41 -10.09 -3.56 -9.07
C GLY A 41 -10.53 -3.51 -10.53
N ALA A 42 -11.64 -4.11 -10.84
CA ALA A 42 -12.21 -4.14 -12.19
C ALA A 42 -13.65 -3.63 -12.19
N CYS A 43 -14.06 -2.99 -13.28
CA CYS A 43 -15.46 -2.66 -13.53
C CYS A 43 -15.86 -3.12 -14.93
N SER A 44 -17.03 -3.68 -15.04
CA SER A 44 -17.64 -4.03 -16.29
C SER A 44 -19.02 -3.36 -16.40
N GLY A 45 -19.32 -2.80 -17.54
CA GLY A 45 -20.61 -2.19 -17.88
C GLY A 45 -20.41 -1.09 -18.93
N ASN A 46 -21.35 -1.01 -19.87
CA ASN A 46 -21.48 0.12 -20.78
C ASN A 46 -22.38 1.17 -20.12
N GLN A 47 -22.31 2.43 -20.57
CA GLN A 47 -23.05 3.58 -20.04
C GLN A 47 -24.57 3.38 -19.87
N ASN A 48 -25.14 2.28 -20.41
CA ASN A 48 -26.57 1.96 -20.39
C ASN A 48 -26.91 0.70 -19.58
N GLN A 49 -25.96 0.08 -18.88
CA GLN A 49 -26.18 -1.07 -18.00
C GLN A 49 -25.66 -0.78 -16.60
N GLU A 50 -26.26 -1.41 -15.60
CA GLU A 50 -25.76 -1.32 -14.23
C GLU A 50 -24.27 -1.70 -14.20
N ASN A 51 -23.43 -0.80 -13.72
CA ASN A 51 -22.01 -1.04 -13.56
C ASN A 51 -21.81 -2.05 -12.43
N ILE A 52 -21.17 -3.14 -12.75
CA ILE A 52 -20.73 -4.12 -11.75
C ILE A 52 -19.21 -4.03 -11.65
N GLY A 53 -18.72 -3.85 -10.46
CA GLY A 53 -17.28 -3.91 -10.18
C GLY A 53 -16.93 -5.07 -9.28
N GLY A 54 -15.71 -5.54 -9.41
CA GLY A 54 -15.11 -6.54 -8.55
C GLY A 54 -13.77 -6.05 -8.04
N TRP A 55 -13.33 -6.60 -6.94
CA TRP A 55 -12.06 -6.33 -6.32
C TRP A 55 -11.38 -7.64 -5.89
N GLY A 56 -10.07 -7.68 -5.99
CA GLY A 56 -9.26 -8.82 -5.59
C GLY A 56 -8.04 -8.39 -4.81
N ALA A 57 -7.64 -9.18 -3.82
CA ALA A 57 -6.44 -8.98 -3.03
C ALA A 57 -5.77 -10.30 -2.70
N VAL A 58 -4.44 -10.33 -2.81
CA VAL A 58 -3.58 -11.43 -2.36
C VAL A 58 -2.67 -10.89 -1.27
N LEU A 59 -2.66 -11.53 -0.10
CA LEU A 59 -1.81 -11.19 1.01
C LEU A 59 -0.79 -12.30 1.23
N GLU A 60 0.48 -11.94 1.47
CA GLU A 60 1.56 -12.90 1.73
C GLU A 60 2.41 -12.49 2.93
N TYR A 61 2.58 -13.41 3.85
CA TYR A 61 3.52 -13.26 4.96
C TYR A 61 4.35 -14.55 5.09
N GLY A 62 5.55 -14.53 4.56
CA GLY A 62 6.36 -15.73 4.47
C GLY A 62 5.80 -16.73 3.48
N GLU A 63 5.49 -17.93 3.97
CA GLU A 63 4.86 -19.00 3.20
C GLU A 63 3.32 -18.95 3.27
N ALA A 64 2.79 -18.18 4.22
CA ALA A 64 1.35 -18.03 4.36
C ALA A 64 0.79 -17.08 3.29
N GLN A 65 -0.27 -17.50 2.65
CA GLN A 65 -1.00 -16.70 1.66
C GLN A 65 -2.49 -16.68 2.00
N LYS A 66 -3.13 -15.53 1.75
CA LYS A 66 -4.58 -15.37 1.84
C LYS A 66 -5.08 -14.61 0.62
N GLU A 67 -6.18 -15.07 0.05
CA GLU A 67 -6.85 -14.43 -1.06
C GLU A 67 -8.21 -13.89 -0.59
N LEU A 68 -8.56 -12.71 -1.07
CA LEU A 68 -9.82 -12.04 -0.79
C LEU A 68 -10.37 -11.49 -2.09
N TYR A 69 -11.67 -11.53 -2.26
CA TYR A 69 -12.34 -10.91 -3.39
C TYR A 69 -13.80 -10.58 -3.05
N GLY A 70 -14.41 -9.82 -3.90
CA GLY A 70 -15.83 -9.52 -3.82
C GLY A 70 -16.27 -8.60 -4.95
N GLY A 71 -17.57 -8.35 -5.01
CA GLY A 71 -18.18 -7.51 -6.04
C GLY A 71 -19.10 -6.45 -5.44
N GLN A 72 -19.41 -5.44 -6.25
CA GLN A 72 -20.34 -4.36 -5.91
C GLN A 72 -21.04 -3.87 -7.17
N GLN A 73 -22.35 -3.65 -7.07
CA GLN A 73 -23.13 -2.97 -8.11
C GLN A 73 -22.98 -1.45 -7.97
N ASN A 74 -23.21 -0.73 -9.07
CA ASN A 74 -23.23 0.73 -9.13
C ASN A 74 -21.92 1.36 -8.54
N THR A 75 -20.78 0.91 -9.02
CA THR A 75 -19.46 1.28 -8.55
C THR A 75 -18.56 1.82 -9.67
N THR A 76 -17.30 2.15 -9.34
CA THR A 76 -16.29 2.61 -10.29
C THR A 76 -15.00 1.82 -10.10
N ASN A 77 -14.14 1.80 -11.12
CA ASN A 77 -12.84 1.15 -11.05
C ASN A 77 -12.03 1.64 -9.83
N ASN A 78 -11.91 2.95 -9.66
CA ASN A 78 -11.19 3.52 -8.52
C ASN A 78 -11.74 3.05 -7.15
N ARG A 79 -13.07 2.91 -7.04
CA ARG A 79 -13.66 2.38 -5.80
C ARG A 79 -13.28 0.93 -5.55
N MET A 80 -13.24 0.10 -6.59
CA MET A 80 -12.86 -1.31 -6.46
C MET A 80 -11.40 -1.48 -6.08
N GLU A 81 -10.50 -0.71 -6.69
CA GLU A 81 -9.09 -0.63 -6.31
C GLU A 81 -8.89 -0.28 -4.83
N MET A 82 -9.59 0.76 -4.37
CA MET A 82 -9.54 1.20 -2.98
C MET A 82 -10.17 0.17 -2.04
N THR A 83 -11.26 -0.48 -2.45
CA THR A 83 -11.95 -1.51 -1.68
C THR A 83 -11.06 -2.75 -1.53
N ALA A 84 -10.34 -3.16 -2.57
CA ALA A 84 -9.37 -4.25 -2.51
C ALA A 84 -8.31 -4.02 -1.42
N LEU A 85 -7.69 -2.83 -1.41
CA LEU A 85 -6.69 -2.50 -0.40
C LEU A 85 -7.32 -2.41 1.00
N LEU A 86 -8.48 -1.78 1.14
CA LEU A 86 -9.16 -1.66 2.43
C LEU A 86 -9.56 -3.03 3.00
N ALA A 87 -10.06 -3.94 2.15
CA ALA A 87 -10.40 -5.30 2.54
C ALA A 87 -9.16 -6.09 3.01
N ALA A 88 -8.05 -5.95 2.29
CA ALA A 88 -6.77 -6.55 2.68
C ALA A 88 -6.27 -6.03 4.03
N LEU A 89 -6.33 -4.73 4.27
CA LEU A 89 -5.88 -4.14 5.53
C LEU A 89 -6.77 -4.52 6.73
N LYS A 90 -8.07 -4.70 6.51
CA LYS A 90 -9.03 -5.08 7.57
C LYS A 90 -8.75 -6.47 8.18
N VAL A 91 -8.16 -7.39 7.45
CA VAL A 91 -7.86 -8.74 7.96
C VAL A 91 -6.52 -8.83 8.69
N ILE A 92 -5.75 -7.74 8.74
CA ILE A 92 -4.50 -7.68 9.48
C ILE A 92 -4.81 -7.35 10.94
N THR A 93 -4.60 -8.31 11.82
CA THR A 93 -4.92 -8.17 13.25
C THR A 93 -3.75 -7.66 14.10
N LYS A 94 -2.51 -7.83 13.63
CA LYS A 94 -1.30 -7.40 14.34
C LYS A 94 -0.98 -5.95 14.02
N GLU A 95 -0.68 -5.16 15.03
CA GLU A 95 -0.21 -3.77 14.89
C GLU A 95 1.27 -3.70 14.48
N ASN A 96 1.70 -2.52 14.06
CA ASN A 96 3.10 -2.19 13.77
C ASN A 96 3.75 -3.11 12.72
N GLN A 97 2.98 -3.56 11.73
CA GLN A 97 3.51 -4.37 10.64
C GLN A 97 4.25 -3.49 9.60
N TYR A 98 5.26 -4.08 8.94
CA TYR A 98 5.82 -3.54 7.72
C TYR A 98 5.06 -4.14 6.53
N ILE A 99 4.34 -3.30 5.78
CA ILE A 99 3.46 -3.69 4.68
C ILE A 99 3.98 -3.12 3.38
N ARG A 100 4.11 -3.96 2.36
CA ARG A 100 4.38 -3.53 0.98
C ARG A 100 3.12 -3.74 0.14
N VAL A 101 2.61 -2.68 -0.43
CA VAL A 101 1.41 -2.70 -1.28
C VAL A 101 1.83 -2.58 -2.73
N PHE A 102 1.35 -3.50 -3.57
CA PHE A 102 1.55 -3.54 -5.02
C PHE A 102 0.21 -3.41 -5.73
N SER A 103 0.06 -2.45 -6.62
CA SER A 103 -1.16 -2.25 -7.40
C SER A 103 -0.84 -1.52 -8.71
N ASP A 104 -1.60 -1.78 -9.75
CA ASP A 104 -1.52 -1.08 -11.03
C ASP A 104 -2.34 0.22 -11.06
N SER A 105 -3.18 0.46 -10.05
CA SER A 105 -3.92 1.70 -9.89
C SER A 105 -3.00 2.90 -9.74
N ALA A 106 -2.82 3.64 -10.82
CA ALA A 106 -2.05 4.88 -10.80
C ALA A 106 -2.61 5.90 -9.80
N TYR A 107 -3.94 6.01 -9.72
CA TYR A 107 -4.62 6.92 -8.82
C TYR A 107 -4.31 6.60 -7.36
N LEU A 108 -4.48 5.34 -6.96
CA LEU A 108 -4.26 4.88 -5.60
C LEU A 108 -2.78 5.04 -5.19
N MET A 109 -1.86 4.55 -6.03
CA MET A 109 -0.41 4.59 -5.76
C MET A 109 0.11 6.03 -5.73
N ASP A 110 -0.29 6.88 -6.66
CA ASP A 110 0.14 8.28 -6.70
C ASP A 110 -0.38 9.08 -5.50
N CYS A 111 -1.62 8.83 -5.07
CA CYS A 111 -2.17 9.49 -3.89
C CYS A 111 -1.32 9.22 -2.64
N PHE A 112 -0.95 7.96 -2.38
CA PHE A 112 -0.12 7.62 -1.24
C PHE A 112 1.31 8.12 -1.38
N ARG A 113 1.96 7.89 -2.52
CA ARG A 113 3.37 8.25 -2.77
C ARG A 113 3.60 9.76 -2.81
N LYS A 114 2.69 10.51 -3.43
CA LYS A 114 2.73 11.97 -3.53
C LYS A 114 2.03 12.66 -2.36
N LYS A 115 1.44 11.88 -1.44
CA LYS A 115 0.75 12.35 -0.23
C LYS A 115 -0.33 13.38 -0.50
N TRP A 116 -1.12 13.23 -1.57
CA TRP A 116 -2.20 14.15 -1.92
C TRP A 116 -3.24 14.28 -0.80
N TYR A 117 -3.43 13.25 -0.03
CA TYR A 117 -4.34 13.23 1.12
C TYR A 117 -4.01 14.29 2.19
N LEU A 118 -2.74 14.72 2.33
CA LEU A 118 -2.39 15.77 3.28
C LEU A 118 -3.02 17.11 2.90
N GLU A 119 -3.01 17.45 1.61
CA GLU A 119 -3.70 18.65 1.11
C GLU A 119 -5.22 18.51 1.30
N TRP A 120 -5.80 17.37 1.00
CA TRP A 120 -7.23 17.14 1.17
C TRP A 120 -7.68 17.26 2.63
N GLN A 121 -6.95 16.66 3.56
CA GLN A 121 -7.23 16.75 5.00
C GLN A 121 -7.16 18.20 5.50
N SER A 122 -6.19 18.99 5.01
CA SER A 122 -6.00 20.38 5.45
C SER A 122 -7.04 21.35 4.86
N ASN A 123 -7.63 21.02 3.69
CA ASN A 123 -8.54 21.92 2.97
C ASN A 123 -10.02 21.49 3.01
N GLY A 124 -10.38 20.57 3.91
CA GLY A 124 -11.74 20.08 4.06
C GLY A 124 -12.18 19.12 2.94
N TRP A 125 -11.26 18.28 2.45
CA TRP A 125 -11.50 17.27 1.42
C TRP A 125 -11.94 17.83 0.08
N ARG A 126 -11.22 18.85 -0.39
CA ARG A 126 -11.47 19.48 -1.68
C ARG A 126 -10.28 19.30 -2.63
N THR A 127 -10.60 19.10 -3.91
CA THR A 127 -9.60 19.10 -4.98
C THR A 127 -9.11 20.54 -5.25
N LYS A 128 -8.04 20.70 -6.04
CA LYS A 128 -7.57 22.01 -6.50
C LYS A 128 -8.68 22.82 -7.21
N ALA A 129 -9.60 22.15 -7.88
CA ALA A 129 -10.78 22.75 -8.49
C ALA A 129 -11.92 23.02 -7.50
N LYS A 130 -11.68 22.94 -6.19
CA LYS A 130 -12.65 23.15 -5.08
C LYS A 130 -13.84 22.18 -5.09
N LYS A 131 -13.81 21.12 -5.90
CA LYS A 131 -14.81 20.05 -5.86
C LYS A 131 -14.53 19.10 -4.69
N PRO A 132 -15.54 18.43 -4.12
CA PRO A 132 -15.33 17.38 -3.14
C PRO A 132 -14.39 16.30 -3.70
N VAL A 133 -13.50 15.76 -2.86
CA VAL A 133 -12.67 14.58 -3.21
C VAL A 133 -13.58 13.36 -3.29
N GLU A 134 -13.50 12.66 -4.42
CA GLU A 134 -14.24 11.42 -4.62
C GLU A 134 -13.75 10.31 -3.69
N ASN A 135 -14.66 9.40 -3.32
CA ASN A 135 -14.38 8.23 -2.50
C ASN A 135 -13.75 8.57 -1.12
N LYS A 136 -14.11 9.72 -0.55
CA LYS A 136 -13.67 10.13 0.80
C LYS A 136 -13.99 9.05 1.84
N ASP A 137 -15.12 8.40 1.71
CA ASP A 137 -15.60 7.30 2.56
C ASP A 137 -14.65 6.09 2.60
N LEU A 138 -13.85 5.89 1.54
CA LEU A 138 -12.80 4.88 1.46
C LEU A 138 -11.42 5.45 1.85
N TRP A 139 -11.16 6.72 1.52
CA TRP A 139 -9.89 7.35 1.88
C TRP A 139 -9.69 7.47 3.39
N GLU A 140 -10.69 7.92 4.13
CA GLU A 140 -10.56 8.12 5.59
C GLU A 140 -10.14 6.82 6.32
N PRO A 141 -10.82 5.68 6.14
CA PRO A 141 -10.37 4.43 6.76
C PRO A 141 -9.02 3.94 6.22
N LEU A 142 -8.72 4.08 4.92
CA LEU A 142 -7.40 3.70 4.38
C LEU A 142 -6.27 4.47 5.05
N LEU A 143 -6.42 5.79 5.22
CA LEU A 143 -5.41 6.64 5.84
C LEU A 143 -5.18 6.31 7.33
N SER A 144 -6.18 5.77 8.03
CA SER A 144 -6.01 5.35 9.42
C SER A 144 -4.98 4.23 9.58
N TYR A 145 -4.78 3.39 8.57
CA TYR A 145 -3.77 2.32 8.59
C TYR A 145 -2.34 2.84 8.48
N LEU A 146 -2.10 4.04 7.91
CA LEU A 146 -0.77 4.66 7.86
C LEU A 146 -0.23 5.02 9.26
N THR A 147 -1.10 5.19 10.25
CA THR A 147 -0.69 5.44 11.64
C THR A 147 -0.46 4.14 12.42
N ARG A 148 -1.00 3.03 11.95
CA ARG A 148 -0.95 1.71 12.60
C ARG A 148 0.18 0.84 12.07
N HIS A 149 0.62 1.07 10.83
CA HIS A 149 1.59 0.26 10.13
C HIS A 149 2.61 1.12 9.39
N ARG A 150 3.82 0.60 9.19
CA ARG A 150 4.74 1.13 8.19
C ARG A 150 4.33 0.59 6.83
N MET A 151 4.00 1.47 5.88
CA MET A 151 3.50 1.06 4.56
C MET A 151 4.33 1.69 3.44
N ASP A 152 4.79 0.85 2.51
CA ASP A 152 5.42 1.27 1.26
C ASP A 152 4.53 0.87 0.08
N PHE A 153 4.47 1.72 -0.95
CA PHE A 153 3.55 1.60 -2.07
C PHE A 153 4.31 1.48 -3.38
N TYR A 154 4.04 0.43 -4.14
CA TYR A 154 4.74 0.08 -5.36
C TYR A 154 3.77 -0.05 -6.53
N ARG A 155 4.08 0.68 -7.62
CA ARG A 155 3.25 0.64 -8.82
C ARG A 155 3.64 -0.54 -9.69
N VAL A 156 2.66 -1.31 -10.13
CA VAL A 156 2.81 -2.40 -11.09
C VAL A 156 2.25 -1.94 -12.44
N LYS A 157 2.62 -2.57 -13.52
CA LYS A 157 1.96 -2.41 -14.81
C LYS A 157 0.89 -3.48 -14.94
N GLY A 158 -0.37 -3.07 -15.11
CA GLY A 158 -1.48 -3.98 -15.33
C GLY A 158 -1.39 -4.73 -16.65
N HIS A 159 -2.02 -5.90 -16.71
CA HIS A 159 -2.20 -6.73 -17.92
C HIS A 159 -0.92 -7.09 -18.68
N VAL A 160 0.21 -7.27 -17.97
CA VAL A 160 1.48 -7.71 -18.58
C VAL A 160 1.45 -9.21 -18.80
N SER A 161 1.39 -9.68 -20.03
CA SER A 161 1.48 -11.13 -20.32
C SER A 161 2.90 -11.65 -20.01
N LEU A 162 3.01 -12.62 -19.11
CA LEU A 162 4.29 -13.30 -18.82
C LEU A 162 4.73 -14.26 -19.95
N ARG A 163 3.89 -14.46 -20.99
CA ARG A 163 4.19 -15.28 -22.16
C ARG A 163 4.64 -14.45 -23.36
N GLN A 164 4.79 -13.14 -23.21
CA GLN A 164 5.27 -12.26 -24.27
C GLN A 164 6.77 -12.42 -24.49
N GLU A 165 7.29 -11.81 -25.57
CA GLU A 165 8.70 -11.82 -25.89
C GLU A 165 9.56 -11.24 -24.78
N GLU A 166 10.75 -11.83 -24.55
CA GLU A 166 11.68 -11.41 -23.49
C GLU A 166 12.01 -9.91 -23.55
N GLN A 167 12.16 -9.35 -24.75
CA GLN A 167 12.43 -7.90 -24.90
C GLN A 167 11.33 -7.01 -24.34
N LEU A 168 10.06 -7.46 -24.42
CA LEU A 168 8.92 -6.73 -23.86
C LEU A 168 8.88 -6.87 -22.33
N LEU A 169 9.23 -8.04 -21.80
CA LEU A 169 9.39 -8.26 -20.37
C LEU A 169 10.50 -7.38 -19.79
N GLN A 170 11.65 -7.30 -20.45
CA GLN A 170 12.76 -6.44 -20.04
C GLN A 170 12.37 -4.95 -20.05
N LYS A 171 11.62 -4.48 -21.03
CA LYS A 171 11.07 -3.11 -21.02
C LYS A 171 10.10 -2.90 -19.86
N GLY A 172 9.25 -3.90 -19.56
CA GLY A 172 8.36 -3.87 -18.40
C GLY A 172 9.14 -3.77 -17.09
N TYR A 173 10.22 -4.53 -16.96
CA TYR A 173 11.10 -4.48 -15.80
C TYR A 173 11.77 -3.12 -15.63
N GLN A 174 12.33 -2.54 -16.70
CA GLN A 174 12.92 -1.20 -16.62
C GLN A 174 11.88 -0.15 -16.16
N GLN A 175 10.68 -0.20 -16.72
CA GLN A 175 9.58 0.66 -16.28
C GLN A 175 9.22 0.45 -14.79
N PHE A 176 9.24 -0.79 -14.33
CA PHE A 176 8.98 -1.12 -12.92
C PHE A 176 10.05 -0.53 -12.00
N LEU A 177 11.34 -0.60 -12.39
CA LEU A 177 12.45 0.03 -11.66
C LEU A 177 12.36 1.57 -11.66
N GLU A 178 11.99 2.18 -12.79
CA GLU A 178 11.78 3.64 -12.87
C GLU A 178 10.71 4.11 -11.87
N TRP A 179 9.64 3.32 -11.70
CA TRP A 179 8.58 3.66 -10.76
C TRP A 179 8.93 3.41 -9.30
N ASN A 180 9.68 2.37 -9.01
CA ASN A 180 9.78 1.79 -7.66
C ASN A 180 11.19 1.80 -7.06
N GLY A 181 12.21 2.18 -7.84
CA GLY A 181 13.61 2.12 -7.42
C GLY A 181 14.31 0.85 -7.86
N ALA A 182 15.64 0.84 -7.72
CA ALA A 182 16.52 -0.19 -8.25
C ALA A 182 16.70 -1.42 -7.34
N ASP A 183 16.00 -1.49 -6.21
CA ASP A 183 16.20 -2.55 -5.21
C ASP A 183 15.47 -3.87 -5.56
N PHE A 184 14.79 -3.92 -6.70
CA PHE A 184 14.05 -5.09 -7.17
C PHE A 184 14.83 -5.83 -8.25
N THR A 185 14.88 -7.15 -8.16
CA THR A 185 15.43 -8.03 -9.20
C THR A 185 14.42 -8.26 -10.32
N TYR A 186 14.89 -8.86 -11.43
CA TYR A 186 14.00 -9.28 -12.51
C TYR A 186 13.02 -10.38 -12.06
N GLU A 187 13.48 -11.29 -11.20
CA GLU A 187 12.63 -12.31 -10.58
C GLU A 187 11.54 -11.68 -9.71
N ASP A 188 11.87 -10.64 -8.93
CA ASP A 188 10.87 -9.90 -8.16
C ASP A 188 9.80 -9.28 -9.06
N PHE A 189 10.20 -8.66 -10.19
CA PHE A 189 9.26 -8.10 -11.16
C PHE A 189 8.33 -9.17 -11.74
N LEU A 190 8.86 -10.31 -12.15
CA LEU A 190 8.04 -11.42 -12.68
C LEU A 190 7.08 -11.95 -11.61
N TYR A 191 7.56 -12.10 -10.38
CA TYR A 191 6.76 -12.55 -9.25
C TYR A 191 5.62 -11.58 -8.93
N VAL A 192 5.92 -10.30 -8.78
CA VAL A 192 4.93 -9.24 -8.52
C VAL A 192 3.90 -9.18 -9.64
N THR A 193 4.33 -9.28 -10.91
CA THR A 193 3.45 -9.32 -12.07
C THR A 193 2.49 -10.51 -12.01
N LYS A 194 2.98 -11.70 -11.65
CA LYS A 194 2.16 -12.90 -11.47
C LYS A 194 1.12 -12.71 -10.36
N LYS A 195 1.50 -12.07 -9.24
CA LYS A 195 0.58 -11.81 -8.13
C LYS A 195 -0.47 -10.76 -8.47
N ASN A 196 -0.10 -9.73 -9.25
CA ASN A 196 -1.07 -8.77 -9.78
C ASN A 196 -2.10 -9.44 -10.71
N HIS A 197 -1.66 -10.35 -11.59
CA HIS A 197 -2.60 -11.16 -12.39
C HIS A 197 -3.57 -11.95 -11.50
N ARG A 198 -3.07 -12.52 -10.39
CA ARG A 198 -3.96 -13.24 -9.48
C ARG A 198 -4.99 -12.33 -8.84
N ALA A 199 -4.61 -11.09 -8.48
CA ALA A 199 -5.54 -10.10 -7.96
C ALA A 199 -6.59 -9.69 -9.01
N ASP A 200 -6.20 -9.53 -10.30
CA ASP A 200 -7.11 -9.27 -11.42
C ASP A 200 -8.11 -10.44 -11.63
N GLU A 201 -7.64 -11.71 -11.61
CA GLU A 201 -8.52 -12.88 -11.68
C GLU A 201 -9.54 -12.88 -10.54
N LEU A 202 -9.12 -12.53 -9.31
CA LEU A 202 -10.01 -12.45 -8.15
C LEU A 202 -11.02 -11.30 -8.29
N ALA A 203 -10.61 -10.14 -8.82
CA ALA A 203 -11.53 -9.04 -9.12
C ALA A 203 -12.59 -9.45 -10.15
N ASN A 204 -12.19 -10.16 -11.22
CA ASN A 204 -13.10 -10.68 -12.22
C ASN A 204 -14.05 -11.74 -11.65
N LEU A 205 -13.59 -12.57 -10.70
CA LEU A 205 -14.44 -13.52 -9.98
C LEU A 205 -15.52 -12.79 -9.18
N GLY A 206 -15.18 -11.68 -8.51
CA GLY A 206 -16.15 -10.84 -7.79
C GLY A 206 -17.25 -10.26 -8.72
N ILE A 207 -16.90 -9.86 -9.94
CA ILE A 207 -17.87 -9.43 -10.95
C ILE A 207 -18.79 -10.60 -11.35
N TYR A 208 -18.20 -11.77 -11.57
CA TYR A 208 -18.94 -12.97 -11.97
C TYR A 208 -20.00 -13.36 -10.92
N GLU A 209 -19.63 -13.42 -9.65
CA GLU A 209 -20.56 -13.76 -8.54
C GLU A 209 -21.76 -12.82 -8.45
N ILE A 210 -21.55 -11.51 -8.65
CA ILE A 210 -22.65 -10.54 -8.68
C ILE A 210 -23.59 -10.78 -9.87
N ARG A 211 -23.03 -11.14 -11.05
CA ARG A 211 -23.82 -11.40 -12.25
C ARG A 211 -24.68 -12.65 -12.16
N GLU A 212 -24.14 -13.67 -11.53
CA GLU A 212 -24.86 -14.95 -11.35
C GLU A 212 -25.88 -14.90 -10.19
N GLY A 213 -25.97 -13.78 -9.46
CA GLY A 213 -26.91 -13.58 -8.37
C GLY A 213 -26.54 -14.27 -7.07
N ASP A 214 -25.32 -14.76 -6.95
CA ASP A 214 -24.76 -15.21 -5.69
C ASP A 214 -24.43 -14.00 -4.82
N SER A 215 -25.05 -13.90 -3.64
CA SER A 215 -24.69 -12.88 -2.65
C SER A 215 -23.17 -12.88 -2.43
N PRO A 216 -22.53 -11.69 -2.25
CA PRO A 216 -21.08 -11.61 -2.07
C PRO A 216 -20.66 -12.41 -0.84
N LEU A 217 -20.27 -13.66 -1.06
CA LEU A 217 -19.69 -14.51 -0.04
C LEU A 217 -18.30 -13.96 0.25
N HIS A 218 -18.11 -13.51 1.47
CA HIS A 218 -16.78 -13.21 2.00
C HIS A 218 -15.90 -14.45 1.82
N GLY A 219 -14.78 -14.31 1.12
CA GLY A 219 -13.86 -15.41 0.87
C GLY A 219 -13.55 -16.17 2.15
N GLN A 220 -14.09 -17.39 2.25
CA GLN A 220 -13.73 -18.33 3.30
C GLN A 220 -12.46 -19.06 2.86
N GLY A 221 -11.33 -18.40 3.00
CA GLY A 221 -10.01 -19.01 2.89
C GLY A 221 -9.36 -19.02 4.26
N GLY A 222 -9.39 -20.17 4.92
CA GLY A 222 -8.84 -20.32 6.26
C GLY A 222 -7.33 -20.06 6.32
N THR A 223 -6.96 -19.39 7.32
CA THR A 223 -5.80 -19.32 8.21
C THR A 223 -5.57 -17.86 8.61
N HIS A 224 -5.61 -17.61 9.90
CA HIS A 224 -5.30 -16.29 10.46
C HIS A 224 -3.81 -15.97 10.21
N LEU A 225 -3.54 -14.84 9.56
CA LEU A 225 -2.21 -14.22 9.46
C LEU A 225 -1.84 -13.50 10.75
#